data_3416be478fc150c322498e6a6129ea1e
#
_entry.id   3416be478fc150c322498e6a6129ea1e
#
_cell.length_a   1.000
_cell.length_b   1.000
_cell.length_c   1.000
_cell.angle_alpha   90.00
_cell.angle_beta   90.00
_cell.angle_gamma   90.00
#
_symmetry.space_group_name_H-M   'P 1'
#
loop_
_entity.id
_entity.type
_entity.pdbx_description
1 polymer ?
#
loop_
_entity_poly.entity_id
_entity_poly.type
_entity_poly.pdbx_seq_one_letter_code
_entity_poly.pdbx_strand_id
1 'polypeptide(L)'
;MCIRDRIYLEEKGKVAMSPNGNGGWFSSLCKAGHLDKLTKYGIKYINVFSVDNVLQRIADPVFLGAVLTEGFLSGGKVVKKAYPDEKVGVLCTNHGKPYIVEYYELTDAMRDERDANGDYAYNYGVTLNYIFPVDRLMKIMNESMPLHIVKKAIPYVGEDGEIVKPSEPNGYKFETLALDMIAYMGTCLPFEVDREKEFAPIKNATGNDSIDSARELLKKNGYTL
;
A
#
# COMPACT_ATOMS: atom_id res chain seq x y z
N MET A 1 17.48 -0.42 10.96
CA MET A 1 18.10 -1.02 9.76
C MET A 1 19.30 -1.84 10.18
N CYS A 2 19.50 -3.02 9.63
CA CYS A 2 20.63 -3.88 9.96
C CYS A 2 21.06 -4.71 8.74
N ILE A 3 22.30 -5.14 8.75
CA ILE A 3 22.80 -6.31 8.03
C ILE A 3 22.83 -7.49 9.00
N ARG A 4 23.12 -8.68 8.48
CA ARG A 4 23.03 -9.96 9.19
C ARG A 4 23.53 -9.97 10.64
N ASP A 5 24.52 -9.13 10.97
CA ASP A 5 25.26 -9.10 12.25
C ASP A 5 25.54 -7.67 12.75
N ARG A 6 25.03 -6.63 12.09
CA ARG A 6 25.42 -5.25 12.37
C ARG A 6 24.23 -4.29 12.30
N ILE A 7 24.08 -3.43 13.30
CA ILE A 7 23.15 -2.30 13.29
C ILE A 7 23.83 -1.14 12.56
N TYR A 8 23.15 -0.56 11.58
CA TYR A 8 23.67 0.61 10.88
C TYR A 8 23.56 1.88 11.72
N LEU A 9 24.59 2.69 11.66
CA LEU A 9 24.61 4.04 12.22
C LEU A 9 24.43 5.07 11.10
N GLU A 10 23.60 6.08 11.32
CA GLU A 10 23.47 7.24 10.44
C GLU A 10 24.46 8.36 10.77
N GLU A 11 24.89 8.40 12.05
CA GLU A 11 25.94 9.25 12.59
C GLU A 11 26.68 8.51 13.70
N LYS A 12 27.87 8.98 14.11
CA LYS A 12 28.60 8.38 15.22
C LYS A 12 27.76 8.34 16.51
N GLY A 13 27.48 7.14 16.98
CA GLY A 13 26.66 6.92 18.18
C GLY A 13 25.15 7.02 17.97
N LYS A 14 24.66 7.22 16.72
CA LYS A 14 23.23 7.33 16.41
C LYS A 14 22.80 6.19 15.47
N VAL A 15 21.88 5.37 15.94
CA VAL A 15 21.34 4.25 15.14
C VAL A 15 20.52 4.79 13.97
N ALA A 16 20.77 4.24 12.78
CA ALA A 16 20.02 4.60 11.59
C ALA A 16 18.54 4.22 11.72
N MET A 17 17.67 5.18 11.51
CA MET A 17 16.23 5.03 11.59
C MET A 17 15.60 5.04 10.20
N SER A 18 14.47 4.35 10.06
CA SER A 18 13.62 4.45 8.87
C SER A 18 12.15 4.27 9.27
N PRO A 19 11.21 4.84 8.50
CA PRO A 19 9.81 4.51 8.67
C PRO A 19 9.60 3.00 8.56
N ASN A 20 8.72 2.46 9.39
CA ASN A 20 8.40 1.03 9.43
C ASN A 20 7.24 0.64 8.49
N GLY A 21 7.01 1.43 7.44
CA GLY A 21 5.89 1.27 6.52
C GLY A 21 4.63 2.02 6.99
N ASN A 22 3.53 1.78 6.30
CA ASN A 22 2.25 2.44 6.54
C ASN A 22 1.25 1.59 7.35
N GLY A 23 1.61 0.36 7.77
CA GLY A 23 0.71 -0.54 8.52
C GLY A 23 0.35 -0.03 9.92
N GLY A 24 1.19 0.81 10.53
CA GLY A 24 0.97 1.35 11.88
C GLY A 24 -0.02 2.52 11.97
N TRP A 25 -0.70 2.91 10.87
CA TRP A 25 -1.54 4.10 10.83
C TRP A 25 -2.67 4.08 11.87
N PHE A 26 -3.37 2.95 12.02
CA PHE A 26 -4.51 2.86 12.94
C PHE A 26 -4.07 2.88 14.40
N SER A 27 -3.01 2.14 14.75
CA SER A 27 -2.43 2.19 16.10
C SER A 27 -1.93 3.58 16.45
N SER A 28 -1.36 4.32 15.49
CA SER A 28 -0.93 5.70 15.67
C SER A 28 -2.12 6.65 15.92
N LEU A 29 -3.22 6.47 15.18
CA LEU A 29 -4.47 7.22 15.38
C LEU A 29 -5.03 6.98 16.78
N CYS A 30 -5.02 5.73 17.26
CA CYS A 30 -5.47 5.37 18.60
C CYS A 30 -4.56 5.98 19.68
N LYS A 31 -3.23 5.86 19.54
CA LYS A 31 -2.24 6.45 20.45
C LYS A 31 -2.34 7.97 20.54
N ALA A 32 -2.71 8.62 19.44
CA ALA A 32 -2.98 10.07 19.41
C ALA A 32 -4.31 10.48 20.06
N GLY A 33 -5.06 9.55 20.66
CA GLY A 33 -6.32 9.83 21.36
C GLY A 33 -7.50 10.16 20.43
N HIS A 34 -7.44 9.72 19.16
CA HIS A 34 -8.53 10.02 18.21
C HIS A 34 -9.65 8.99 18.21
N LEU A 35 -9.50 7.89 18.92
CA LEU A 35 -10.51 6.83 18.99
C LEU A 35 -11.85 7.33 19.56
N ASP A 36 -11.79 8.14 20.63
CA ASP A 36 -13.00 8.74 21.24
C ASP A 36 -13.76 9.63 20.25
N LYS A 37 -13.03 10.31 19.33
CA LYS A 37 -13.66 11.10 18.26
C LYS A 37 -14.43 10.23 17.28
N LEU A 38 -13.87 9.07 16.88
CA LEU A 38 -14.57 8.12 15.98
C LEU A 38 -15.90 7.69 16.60
N THR A 39 -15.87 7.31 17.87
CA THR A 39 -17.06 6.91 18.63
C THR A 39 -18.06 8.06 18.80
N LYS A 40 -17.57 9.24 19.24
CA LYS A 40 -18.40 10.42 19.46
C LYS A 40 -19.16 10.87 18.21
N TYR A 41 -18.52 10.81 17.05
CA TYR A 41 -19.12 11.21 15.76
C TYR A 41 -19.81 10.06 15.03
N GLY A 42 -19.88 8.86 15.62
CA GLY A 42 -20.54 7.70 15.02
C GLY A 42 -19.88 7.25 13.72
N ILE A 43 -18.56 7.43 13.58
CA ILE A 43 -17.80 7.03 12.40
C ILE A 43 -17.77 5.49 12.34
N LYS A 44 -18.32 4.92 11.29
CA LYS A 44 -18.38 3.46 11.10
C LYS A 44 -17.32 2.93 10.15
N TYR A 45 -16.87 3.75 9.21
CA TYR A 45 -15.88 3.37 8.19
C TYR A 45 -14.78 4.41 8.09
N ILE A 46 -13.58 3.98 7.78
CA ILE A 46 -12.43 4.83 7.50
C ILE A 46 -11.96 4.52 6.07
N ASN A 47 -11.79 5.58 5.28
CA ASN A 47 -11.13 5.48 3.99
C ASN A 47 -9.64 5.76 4.16
N VAL A 48 -8.81 4.78 3.83
CA VAL A 48 -7.34 4.86 3.87
C VAL A 48 -6.83 4.91 2.44
N PHE A 49 -6.01 5.89 2.13
CA PHE A 49 -5.51 6.08 0.77
C PHE A 49 -4.07 6.60 0.77
N SER A 50 -3.35 6.34 -0.33
CA SER A 50 -2.00 6.84 -0.56
C SER A 50 -2.03 8.27 -1.06
N VAL A 51 -1.16 9.14 -0.52
CA VAL A 51 -1.08 10.55 -0.90
C VAL A 51 -0.42 10.76 -2.27
N ASP A 52 0.30 9.78 -2.77
CA ASP A 52 1.03 9.86 -4.04
C ASP A 52 0.15 9.75 -5.29
N ASN A 53 -1.07 9.20 -5.18
CA ASN A 53 -2.01 9.12 -6.30
C ASN A 53 -2.91 10.35 -6.35
N VAL A 54 -2.61 11.30 -7.22
CA VAL A 54 -3.30 12.60 -7.29
C VAL A 54 -4.70 12.57 -7.92
N LEU A 55 -5.11 11.47 -8.55
CA LEU A 55 -6.45 11.29 -9.10
C LEU A 55 -7.38 10.50 -8.16
N GLN A 56 -6.98 10.21 -6.94
CA GLN A 56 -7.83 9.46 -6.03
C GLN A 56 -9.13 10.18 -5.70
N ARG A 57 -10.23 9.43 -5.81
CA ARG A 57 -11.53 9.88 -5.27
C ARG A 57 -11.63 9.46 -3.81
N ILE A 58 -11.40 10.43 -2.93
CA ILE A 58 -11.41 10.27 -1.47
C ILE A 58 -12.86 10.25 -0.99
N ALA A 59 -13.17 9.42 0.01
CA ALA A 59 -14.51 9.29 0.60
C ALA A 59 -15.62 9.09 -0.44
N ASP A 60 -15.32 8.30 -1.47
CA ASP A 60 -16.23 8.04 -2.59
C ASP A 60 -17.50 7.32 -2.12
N PRO A 61 -18.68 7.95 -2.18
CA PRO A 61 -19.92 7.34 -1.71
C PRO A 61 -20.36 6.15 -2.57
N VAL A 62 -19.99 6.12 -3.86
CA VAL A 62 -20.30 5.00 -4.76
C VAL A 62 -19.51 3.77 -4.33
N PHE A 63 -18.23 3.94 -4.04
CA PHE A 63 -17.38 2.85 -3.55
C PHE A 63 -17.87 2.31 -2.20
N LEU A 64 -18.17 3.19 -1.22
CA LEU A 64 -18.73 2.76 0.06
C LEU A 64 -20.09 2.08 -0.14
N GLY A 65 -20.94 2.65 -0.98
CA GLY A 65 -22.26 2.09 -1.32
C GLY A 65 -22.14 0.69 -1.89
N ALA A 66 -21.23 0.45 -2.83
CA ALA A 66 -20.98 -0.86 -3.41
C ALA A 66 -20.52 -1.88 -2.35
N VAL A 67 -19.57 -1.52 -1.47
CA VAL A 67 -19.12 -2.39 -0.36
C VAL A 67 -20.30 -2.82 0.51
N LEU A 68 -21.20 -1.88 0.85
CA LEU A 68 -22.34 -2.15 1.73
C LEU A 68 -23.43 -2.96 1.02
N THR A 69 -23.75 -2.64 -0.22
CA THR A 69 -24.83 -3.28 -0.98
C THR A 69 -24.50 -4.72 -1.33
N GLU A 70 -23.23 -4.99 -1.68
CA GLU A 70 -22.73 -6.32 -1.99
C GLU A 70 -22.42 -7.15 -0.73
N GLY A 71 -22.57 -6.57 0.48
CA GLY A 71 -22.40 -7.28 1.74
C GLY A 71 -20.93 -7.57 2.12
N PHE A 72 -19.97 -6.85 1.52
CA PHE A 72 -18.58 -6.98 1.90
C PHE A 72 -18.26 -6.22 3.18
N LEU A 73 -17.28 -6.71 3.94
CA LEU A 73 -16.83 -6.06 5.18
C LEU A 73 -15.83 -4.94 4.91
N SER A 74 -15.04 -5.06 3.85
CA SER A 74 -14.08 -4.04 3.43
C SER A 74 -14.08 -3.91 1.91
N GLY A 75 -13.38 -2.92 1.38
CA GLY A 75 -13.20 -2.74 -0.05
C GLY A 75 -11.82 -2.21 -0.38
N GLY A 76 -11.36 -2.53 -1.58
CA GLY A 76 -10.13 -1.99 -2.14
C GLY A 76 -10.36 -1.54 -3.59
N LYS A 77 -10.03 -0.29 -3.92
CA LYS A 77 -10.03 0.16 -5.31
C LYS A 77 -8.89 -0.50 -6.06
N VAL A 78 -9.21 -1.05 -7.22
CA VAL A 78 -8.26 -1.76 -8.08
C VAL A 78 -8.31 -1.22 -9.49
N VAL A 79 -7.20 -1.35 -10.20
CA VAL A 79 -7.09 -1.13 -11.64
C VAL A 79 -6.59 -2.39 -12.33
N LYS A 80 -6.99 -2.64 -13.56
CA LYS A 80 -6.34 -3.69 -14.35
C LYS A 80 -4.88 -3.34 -14.55
N LYS A 81 -4.00 -4.32 -14.35
CA LYS A 81 -2.57 -4.14 -14.61
C LYS A 81 -2.34 -3.79 -16.08
N ALA A 82 -1.47 -2.82 -16.33
CA ALA A 82 -1.11 -2.43 -17.69
C ALA A 82 -0.19 -3.44 -18.37
N TYR A 83 0.62 -4.19 -17.58
CA TYR A 83 1.53 -5.23 -18.04
C TYR A 83 1.85 -6.19 -16.87
N PRO A 84 2.34 -7.42 -17.13
CA PRO A 84 2.47 -8.48 -16.12
C PRO A 84 3.35 -8.11 -14.92
N ASP A 85 4.44 -7.42 -15.14
CA ASP A 85 5.45 -7.03 -14.14
C ASP A 85 5.28 -5.59 -13.62
N GLU A 86 4.09 -5.01 -13.77
CA GLU A 86 3.77 -3.71 -13.18
C GLU A 86 3.95 -3.75 -11.66
N LYS A 87 4.65 -2.73 -11.13
CA LYS A 87 5.03 -2.62 -9.71
C LYS A 87 3.86 -2.15 -8.83
N VAL A 88 2.80 -2.94 -8.81
CA VAL A 88 1.62 -2.76 -7.95
C VAL A 88 1.30 -4.06 -7.23
N GLY A 89 0.89 -3.99 -5.97
CA GLY A 89 0.34 -5.14 -5.24
C GLY A 89 -0.95 -5.62 -5.90
N VAL A 90 -1.25 -6.90 -5.82
CA VAL A 90 -2.42 -7.52 -6.47
C VAL A 90 -3.38 -8.06 -5.43
N LEU A 91 -4.64 -7.62 -5.49
CA LEU A 91 -5.71 -8.17 -4.66
C LEU A 91 -6.14 -9.53 -5.23
N CYS A 92 -6.09 -10.54 -4.40
CA CYS A 92 -6.45 -11.92 -4.72
C CYS A 92 -7.10 -12.61 -3.51
N THR A 93 -7.28 -13.91 -3.58
CA THR A 93 -7.72 -14.74 -2.46
C THR A 93 -6.65 -15.74 -2.07
N ASN A 94 -6.42 -15.90 -0.77
CA ASN A 94 -5.56 -16.91 -0.20
C ASN A 94 -6.38 -17.75 0.78
N HIS A 95 -6.58 -19.04 0.50
CA HIS A 95 -7.44 -19.94 1.28
C HIS A 95 -8.84 -19.36 1.58
N GLY A 96 -9.46 -18.73 0.57
CA GLY A 96 -10.79 -18.14 0.67
C GLY A 96 -10.86 -16.80 1.42
N LYS A 97 -9.73 -16.25 1.86
CA LYS A 97 -9.65 -14.91 2.48
C LYS A 97 -9.05 -13.90 1.51
N PRO A 98 -9.46 -12.63 1.57
CA PRO A 98 -8.84 -11.60 0.76
C PRO A 98 -7.37 -11.44 1.17
N TYR A 99 -6.52 -11.29 0.18
CA TYR A 99 -5.09 -11.15 0.35
C TYR A 99 -4.50 -10.23 -0.72
N ILE A 100 -3.46 -9.49 -0.39
CA ILE A 100 -2.73 -8.69 -1.38
C ILE A 100 -1.31 -9.23 -1.44
N VAL A 101 -0.92 -9.68 -2.63
CA VAL A 101 0.46 -10.10 -2.95
C VAL A 101 1.20 -8.89 -3.48
N GLU A 102 2.32 -8.54 -2.87
CA GLU A 102 3.17 -7.48 -3.37
C GLU A 102 3.87 -7.89 -4.68
N TYR A 103 4.13 -6.93 -5.56
CA TYR A 103 4.71 -7.18 -6.89
C TYR A 103 6.04 -7.95 -6.85
N TYR A 104 6.84 -7.80 -5.81
CA TYR A 104 8.11 -8.51 -5.62
C TYR A 104 7.95 -9.91 -5.02
N GLU A 105 6.75 -10.27 -4.58
CA GLU A 105 6.38 -11.59 -4.09
C GLU A 105 5.73 -12.45 -5.19
N LEU A 106 5.26 -11.83 -6.29
CA LEU A 106 4.72 -12.54 -7.44
C LEU A 106 5.82 -13.36 -8.12
N THR A 107 5.61 -14.68 -8.20
CA THR A 107 6.47 -15.57 -9.00
C THR A 107 6.23 -15.37 -10.50
N ASP A 108 7.15 -15.80 -11.34
CA ASP A 108 6.98 -15.73 -12.80
C ASP A 108 5.74 -16.53 -13.25
N ALA A 109 5.48 -17.69 -12.65
CA ALA A 109 4.28 -18.47 -12.90
C ALA A 109 2.99 -17.70 -12.60
N MET A 110 2.93 -16.96 -11.47
CA MET A 110 1.78 -16.14 -11.12
C MET A 110 1.60 -14.95 -12.07
N ARG A 111 2.69 -14.36 -12.58
CA ARG A 111 2.63 -13.25 -13.54
C ARG A 111 2.02 -13.65 -14.87
N ASP A 112 2.31 -14.88 -15.31
CA ASP A 112 1.89 -15.40 -16.62
C ASP A 112 0.59 -16.19 -16.57
N GLU A 113 0.08 -16.50 -15.36
CA GLU A 113 -1.15 -17.25 -15.17
C GLU A 113 -2.35 -16.54 -15.79
N ARG A 114 -3.20 -17.30 -16.49
CA ARG A 114 -4.40 -16.80 -17.14
C ARG A 114 -5.64 -17.38 -16.48
N ASP A 115 -6.68 -16.58 -16.42
CA ASP A 115 -8.01 -17.03 -16.01
C ASP A 115 -8.76 -17.72 -17.17
N ALA A 116 -9.98 -18.17 -16.92
CA ALA A 116 -10.82 -18.84 -17.92
C ALA A 116 -11.17 -17.97 -19.15
N ASN A 117 -11.05 -16.64 -19.02
CA ASN A 117 -11.32 -15.68 -20.09
C ASN A 117 -10.05 -15.32 -20.88
N GLY A 118 -8.88 -15.81 -20.46
CA GLY A 118 -7.59 -15.47 -21.05
C GLY A 118 -6.96 -14.19 -20.53
N ASP A 119 -7.58 -13.51 -19.56
CA ASP A 119 -7.00 -12.38 -18.85
C ASP A 119 -5.94 -12.84 -17.82
N TYR A 120 -5.09 -11.95 -17.36
CA TYR A 120 -4.16 -12.30 -16.28
C TYR A 120 -4.94 -12.64 -15.00
N ALA A 121 -4.65 -13.81 -14.40
CA ALA A 121 -5.31 -14.23 -13.16
C ALA A 121 -5.01 -13.26 -11.99
N TYR A 122 -3.78 -12.75 -11.92
CA TYR A 122 -3.35 -11.74 -10.94
C TYR A 122 -3.38 -10.34 -11.55
N ASN A 123 -4.58 -9.84 -11.86
CA ASN A 123 -4.80 -8.62 -12.64
C ASN A 123 -5.28 -7.41 -11.83
N TYR A 124 -5.82 -7.60 -10.63
CA TYR A 124 -6.38 -6.50 -9.83
C TYR A 124 -5.30 -5.75 -9.05
N GLY A 125 -4.62 -4.82 -9.72
CA GLY A 125 -3.62 -3.95 -9.11
C GLY A 125 -4.25 -2.98 -8.12
N VAL A 126 -3.79 -2.99 -6.85
CA VAL A 126 -4.34 -2.12 -5.82
C VAL A 126 -3.82 -0.68 -5.94
N THR A 127 -4.72 0.28 -5.78
CA THR A 127 -4.40 1.71 -5.85
C THR A 127 -4.04 2.31 -4.49
N LEU A 128 -3.97 1.48 -3.43
CA LEU A 128 -3.92 1.89 -2.03
C LEU A 128 -5.04 2.88 -1.70
N ASN A 129 -6.26 2.45 -1.96
CA ASN A 129 -7.48 3.15 -1.56
C ASN A 129 -8.45 2.11 -1.01
N TYR A 130 -8.54 2.05 0.32
CA TYR A 130 -9.26 1.00 1.05
C TYR A 130 -10.36 1.59 1.93
N ILE A 131 -11.42 0.83 2.14
CA ILE A 131 -12.46 1.10 3.13
C ILE A 131 -12.40 0.02 4.21
N PHE A 132 -12.25 0.46 5.45
CA PHE A 132 -12.20 -0.42 6.62
C PHE A 132 -13.31 -0.08 7.61
N PRO A 133 -14.04 -1.06 8.15
CA PRO A 133 -14.99 -0.85 9.25
C PRO A 133 -14.23 -0.65 10.57
N VAL A 134 -14.62 0.38 11.32
CA VAL A 134 -13.95 0.76 12.58
C VAL A 134 -14.02 -0.37 13.62
N ASP A 135 -15.14 -1.06 13.71
CA ASP A 135 -15.33 -2.18 14.66
C ASP A 135 -14.38 -3.36 14.38
N ARG A 136 -14.02 -3.60 13.12
CA ARG A 136 -13.03 -4.61 12.74
C ARG A 136 -11.61 -4.14 13.02
N LEU A 137 -11.29 -2.90 12.68
CA LEU A 137 -9.98 -2.31 13.02
C LEU A 137 -9.70 -2.37 14.53
N MET A 138 -10.72 -2.12 15.34
CA MET A 138 -10.62 -2.25 16.80
C MET A 138 -10.26 -3.68 17.26
N LYS A 139 -10.81 -4.69 16.60
CA LYS A 139 -10.54 -6.10 16.94
C LYS A 139 -9.12 -6.51 16.62
N ILE A 140 -8.55 -5.96 15.54
CA ILE A 140 -7.20 -6.29 15.09
C ILE A 140 -6.11 -5.34 15.63
N MET A 141 -6.47 -4.38 16.47
CA MET A 141 -5.54 -3.36 16.98
C MET A 141 -4.31 -3.96 17.69
N ASN A 142 -4.47 -5.12 18.34
CA ASN A 142 -3.42 -5.82 19.07
C ASN A 142 -2.83 -7.00 18.28
N GLU A 143 -3.28 -7.23 17.06
CA GLU A 143 -2.72 -8.29 16.21
C GLU A 143 -1.33 -7.89 15.71
N SER A 144 -0.46 -8.88 15.60
CA SER A 144 0.86 -8.69 15.03
C SER A 144 0.76 -8.68 13.51
N MET A 145 1.05 -7.53 12.90
CA MET A 145 1.09 -7.40 11.45
C MET A 145 2.31 -8.13 10.87
N PRO A 146 2.20 -8.74 9.69
CA PRO A 146 3.34 -9.31 9.00
C PRO A 146 4.45 -8.29 8.77
N LEU A 147 5.69 -8.75 8.76
CA LEU A 147 6.85 -7.93 8.42
C LEU A 147 7.28 -8.22 6.97
N HIS A 148 7.20 -7.20 6.14
CA HIS A 148 7.78 -7.24 4.80
C HIS A 148 9.26 -6.87 4.87
N ILE A 149 10.09 -7.68 4.21
CA ILE A 149 11.54 -7.53 4.23
C ILE A 149 12.00 -7.10 2.84
N VAL A 150 12.54 -5.89 2.74
CA VAL A 150 13.01 -5.33 1.47
C VAL A 150 14.50 -5.05 1.53
N LYS A 151 15.27 -5.59 0.58
CA LYS A 151 16.70 -5.31 0.44
C LYS A 151 16.91 -3.95 -0.24
N LYS A 152 17.68 -3.07 0.38
CA LYS A 152 17.92 -1.69 -0.06
C LYS A 152 19.39 -1.31 0.01
N ALA A 153 19.80 -0.35 -0.82
CA ALA A 153 21.03 0.39 -0.65
C ALA A 153 20.84 1.39 0.51
N ILE A 154 21.48 1.12 1.64
CA ILE A 154 21.30 1.86 2.89
C ILE A 154 22.63 2.56 3.21
N PRO A 155 22.66 3.91 3.26
CA PRO A 155 23.82 4.66 3.73
C PRO A 155 24.15 4.31 5.19
N TYR A 156 25.42 4.25 5.53
CA TYR A 156 25.87 3.93 6.88
C TYR A 156 27.22 4.62 7.17
N VAL A 157 27.57 4.73 8.46
CA VAL A 157 28.87 5.22 8.88
C VAL A 157 29.91 4.10 8.78
N GLY A 158 30.97 4.33 8.02
CA GLY A 158 32.10 3.43 7.86
C GLY A 158 33.00 3.36 9.11
N GLU A 159 34.02 2.51 9.07
CA GLU A 159 34.99 2.35 10.18
C GLU A 159 35.85 3.61 10.39
N ASP A 160 36.06 4.38 9.33
CA ASP A 160 36.72 5.69 9.31
C ASP A 160 35.85 6.84 9.86
N GLY A 161 34.57 6.58 10.13
CA GLY A 161 33.59 7.56 10.60
C GLY A 161 32.90 8.36 9.49
N GLU A 162 33.24 8.10 8.23
CA GLU A 162 32.61 8.76 7.06
C GLU A 162 31.33 8.04 6.61
N ILE A 163 30.45 8.80 5.92
CA ILE A 163 29.19 8.23 5.40
C ILE A 163 29.45 7.50 4.09
N VAL A 164 29.27 6.20 4.11
CA VAL A 164 29.29 5.34 2.93
C VAL A 164 27.90 5.32 2.26
N LYS A 165 27.82 5.68 0.98
CA LYS A 165 26.61 5.56 0.16
C LYS A 165 26.77 4.40 -0.82
N PRO A 166 26.25 3.22 -0.54
CA PRO A 166 26.42 2.06 -1.40
C PRO A 166 25.62 2.22 -2.70
N SER A 167 26.18 1.76 -3.81
CA SER A 167 25.50 1.68 -5.12
C SER A 167 24.59 0.47 -5.23
N GLU A 168 24.88 -0.57 -4.46
CA GLU A 168 24.14 -1.83 -4.46
C GLU A 168 23.43 -2.09 -3.12
N PRO A 169 22.34 -2.88 -3.13
CA PRO A 169 21.63 -3.23 -1.90
C PRO A 169 22.53 -3.95 -0.90
N ASN A 170 22.74 -3.35 0.26
CA ASN A 170 23.64 -3.81 1.32
C ASN A 170 22.95 -4.13 2.65
N GLY A 171 21.64 -3.86 2.77
CA GLY A 171 20.93 -4.08 4.02
C GLY A 171 19.44 -4.33 3.82
N TYR A 172 18.75 -4.64 4.92
CA TYR A 172 17.33 -4.95 4.94
C TYR A 172 16.55 -3.88 5.69
N LYS A 173 15.43 -3.47 5.11
CA LYS A 173 14.41 -2.63 5.72
C LYS A 173 13.21 -3.52 6.06
N PHE A 174 12.64 -3.31 7.24
CA PHE A 174 11.47 -4.04 7.72
C PHE A 174 10.29 -3.07 7.74
N GLU A 175 9.17 -3.47 7.16
CA GLU A 175 7.98 -2.64 7.04
C GLU A 175 6.73 -3.45 7.37
N THR A 176 5.75 -2.81 8.03
CA THR A 176 4.37 -3.30 8.08
C THR A 176 3.54 -2.50 7.09
N LEU A 177 2.60 -3.14 6.42
CA LEU A 177 1.85 -2.50 5.35
C LEU A 177 0.34 -2.48 5.66
N ALA A 178 -0.32 -1.37 5.30
CA ALA A 178 -1.76 -1.22 5.49
C ALA A 178 -2.57 -2.25 4.68
N LEU A 179 -2.01 -2.75 3.58
CA LEU A 179 -2.64 -3.80 2.76
C LEU A 179 -2.84 -5.11 3.50
N ASP A 180 -1.97 -5.44 4.48
CA ASP A 180 -2.11 -6.66 5.27
C ASP A 180 -3.40 -6.66 6.11
N MET A 181 -3.91 -5.48 6.46
CA MET A 181 -5.18 -5.36 7.20
C MET A 181 -6.35 -5.97 6.42
N ILE A 182 -6.28 -6.02 5.10
CA ILE A 182 -7.32 -6.62 4.24
C ILE A 182 -7.57 -8.08 4.62
N ALA A 183 -6.52 -8.86 4.89
CA ALA A 183 -6.64 -10.27 5.28
C ALA A 183 -7.42 -10.47 6.59
N TYR A 184 -7.36 -9.50 7.50
CA TYR A 184 -8.06 -9.54 8.79
C TYR A 184 -9.52 -9.09 8.70
N MET A 185 -9.94 -8.48 7.60
CA MET A 185 -11.33 -8.00 7.45
C MET A 185 -12.33 -9.14 7.18
N GLY A 186 -11.87 -10.28 6.68
CA GLY A 186 -12.70 -11.42 6.33
C GLY A 186 -13.17 -11.41 4.88
N THR A 187 -13.74 -10.29 4.39
CA THR A 187 -14.09 -10.10 2.97
C THR A 187 -13.67 -8.72 2.48
N CYS A 188 -13.31 -8.62 1.19
CA CYS A 188 -12.93 -7.37 0.55
C CYS A 188 -13.50 -7.31 -0.87
N LEU A 189 -14.26 -6.28 -1.17
CA LEU A 189 -14.75 -6.00 -2.52
C LEU A 189 -13.60 -5.45 -3.39
N PRO A 190 -13.18 -6.12 -4.46
CA PRO A 190 -12.34 -5.51 -5.48
C PRO A 190 -13.20 -4.54 -6.30
N PHE A 191 -13.09 -3.24 -6.04
CA PHE A 191 -13.82 -2.22 -6.76
C PHE A 191 -12.97 -1.68 -7.90
N GLU A 192 -13.22 -2.22 -9.11
CA GLU A 192 -12.48 -1.81 -10.31
C GLU A 192 -12.83 -0.36 -10.70
N VAL A 193 -11.80 0.43 -10.93
CA VAL A 193 -11.91 1.83 -11.36
C VAL A 193 -11.18 2.05 -12.70
N ASP A 194 -11.61 3.07 -13.42
CA ASP A 194 -10.93 3.48 -14.64
C ASP A 194 -9.55 4.05 -14.29
N ARG A 195 -8.49 3.38 -14.77
CA ARG A 195 -7.10 3.74 -14.53
C ARG A 195 -6.81 5.20 -14.88
N GLU A 196 -7.30 5.66 -16.03
CA GLU A 196 -7.02 7.03 -16.48
C GLU A 196 -7.75 8.10 -15.65
N LYS A 197 -8.79 7.71 -14.91
CA LYS A 197 -9.60 8.63 -14.09
C LYS A 197 -9.26 8.62 -12.61
N GLU A 198 -8.68 7.51 -12.10
CA GLU A 198 -8.46 7.37 -10.65
C GLU A 198 -7.05 6.89 -10.28
N PHE A 199 -6.11 6.74 -11.25
CA PHE A 199 -4.77 6.25 -10.94
C PHE A 199 -3.67 7.05 -11.65
N ALA A 200 -3.10 8.02 -10.94
CA ALA A 200 -1.97 8.84 -11.39
C ALA A 200 -0.93 8.97 -10.26
N PRO A 201 -0.23 7.88 -9.90
CA PRO A 201 0.74 7.92 -8.83
C PRO A 201 2.01 8.69 -9.22
N ILE A 202 2.65 9.32 -8.23
CA ILE A 202 3.93 10.02 -8.37
C ILE A 202 4.98 9.26 -7.56
N LYS A 203 5.76 8.41 -8.23
CA LYS A 203 6.79 7.54 -7.61
C LYS A 203 8.17 7.78 -8.20
N ASN A 204 8.23 8.27 -9.43
CA ASN A 204 9.47 8.45 -10.18
C ASN A 204 9.74 9.92 -10.45
N ALA A 205 11.00 10.26 -10.66
CA ALA A 205 11.41 11.62 -11.05
C ALA A 205 10.95 11.97 -12.48
N THR A 206 10.98 11.00 -13.39
CA THR A 206 10.64 11.15 -14.81
C THR A 206 9.98 9.88 -15.35
N GLY A 207 9.34 9.98 -16.52
CA GLY A 207 8.69 8.86 -17.19
C GLY A 207 7.32 8.50 -16.60
N ASN A 208 7.00 7.22 -16.58
CA ASN A 208 5.74 6.74 -15.99
C ASN A 208 5.74 6.98 -14.47
N ASP A 209 4.57 7.21 -13.90
CA ASP A 209 4.37 7.47 -12.48
C ASP A 209 5.23 8.65 -11.98
N SER A 210 5.33 9.71 -12.78
CA SER A 210 6.06 10.94 -12.45
C SER A 210 5.11 12.14 -12.31
N ILE A 211 5.66 13.26 -11.87
CA ILE A 211 4.91 14.53 -11.82
C ILE A 211 4.35 14.89 -13.21
N ASP A 212 5.13 14.68 -14.26
CA ASP A 212 4.72 15.06 -15.61
C ASP A 212 3.60 14.16 -16.13
N SER A 213 3.72 12.83 -15.99
CA SER A 213 2.63 11.91 -16.37
C SER A 213 1.35 12.14 -15.54
N ALA A 214 1.48 12.47 -14.25
CA ALA A 214 0.34 12.81 -13.41
C ALA A 214 -0.34 14.11 -13.84
N ARG A 215 0.44 15.15 -14.20
CA ARG A 215 -0.10 16.42 -14.76
C ARG A 215 -0.85 16.22 -16.09
N GLU A 216 -0.33 15.37 -16.96
CA GLU A 216 -1.01 15.04 -18.22
C GLU A 216 -2.36 14.37 -17.96
N LEU A 217 -2.41 13.39 -17.05
CA LEU A 217 -3.66 12.75 -16.65
C LEU A 217 -4.65 13.71 -15.99
N LEU A 218 -4.17 14.61 -15.11
CA LEU A 218 -5.01 15.66 -14.53
C LEU A 218 -5.63 16.55 -15.61
N LYS A 219 -4.84 17.05 -16.57
CA LYS A 219 -5.33 17.86 -17.68
C LYS A 219 -6.35 17.09 -18.54
N LYS A 220 -6.07 15.80 -18.86
CA LYS A 220 -6.98 14.92 -19.60
C LYS A 220 -8.34 14.78 -18.89
N ASN A 221 -8.34 14.82 -17.56
CA ASN A 221 -9.54 14.77 -16.71
C ASN A 221 -10.17 16.14 -16.44
N GLY A 222 -9.71 17.21 -17.12
CA GLY A 222 -10.32 18.54 -17.07
C GLY A 222 -9.86 19.41 -15.87
N TYR A 223 -8.81 19.01 -15.16
CA TYR A 223 -8.26 19.85 -14.09
C TYR A 223 -7.36 20.95 -14.66
N THR A 224 -7.54 22.17 -14.16
CA THR A 224 -6.65 23.30 -14.43
C THR A 224 -5.52 23.28 -13.39
N LEU A 225 -4.26 23.34 -13.86
CA LEU A 225 -3.05 23.28 -13.00
C LEU A 225 -2.35 24.64 -13.02
#